data_beb908d64d44aac8e40350f13d0c4281
#
_entry.id   beb908d64d44aac8e40350f13d0c4281
#
_cell.length_a   1.000
_cell.length_b   1.000
_cell.length_c   1.000
_cell.angle_alpha   90.00
_cell.angle_beta   90.00
_cell.angle_gamma   90.00
#
_symmetry.space_group_name_H-M   'P 1'
#
loop_
_entity.id
_entity.type
_entity.pdbx_description
1 polymer ?
#
loop_
_entity_poly.entity_id
_entity_poly.type
_entity_poly.pdbx_seq_one_letter_code
_entity_poly.pdbx_strand_id
1 'polypeptide(L)'
;MKDHIVLTEDEVRRGQEKMMAKVAELLSFPLGFAATVLRHFKWNEGRVEERWFSDDRRIRDAVGLPADGVPVPMALSAAEASCAICFAEYPAGQMRSAGCAHFYCGECWRGYIGAALDEGARCLSLRCPDTSCSAAVVMELVDAAAGAEDRDRYARFALRSFVEEGSGRIKWCPAPGCTLAVEYVGGADGDGNADAAADVFCACRHGFCWRCGEEAHRPVSCDTVRAWLEKNSSYSETANWVLLNTKLCPQCRRPIEKNQGCMHMTCLPPCGYEFCWVCLDPWKNHRRCRGFGQGGAPDGDGDGGGSSREEQEQRRRHAQMSLDRYLYHYERWVANYTSLEKVRQDMDELESSEIRRIAAIVELNETNFAFLNEAYEQIAHGRRVLKWAYAYGYYLDPVRDAAKRGLFEHLLDQANSRLDQLHDAAELERREIFCSSAERTIVLDLLSYYQAKVKDHTKATQQFMGNLVKAFETTDLPEFKSLN
;
A
#
# COMPACT_ATOMS: atom_id res chain seq x y z
N MET A 1 18.61 -7.49 -7.76
CA MET A 1 18.57 -6.01 -7.74
C MET A 1 17.19 -5.60 -7.26
N LYS A 2 17.08 -4.56 -6.45
CA LYS A 2 15.75 -4.04 -6.07
C LYS A 2 15.19 -3.30 -7.28
N ASP A 3 14.00 -3.69 -7.72
CA ASP A 3 13.34 -3.10 -8.89
C ASP A 3 12.74 -1.70 -8.60
N HIS A 4 13.02 -1.15 -7.42
CA HIS A 4 12.53 0.16 -6.98
C HIS A 4 13.48 0.84 -6.00
N ILE A 5 13.36 2.17 -5.93
CA ILE A 5 14.11 3.05 -5.02
C ILE A 5 13.08 3.83 -4.20
N VAL A 6 13.35 4.00 -2.90
CA VAL A 6 12.52 4.85 -2.03
C VAL A 6 13.12 6.25 -2.01
N LEU A 7 12.28 7.27 -2.23
CA LEU A 7 12.65 8.67 -2.31
C LEU A 7 11.99 9.46 -1.16
N THR A 8 12.73 10.39 -0.59
CA THR A 8 12.20 11.42 0.28
C THR A 8 11.50 12.51 -0.54
N GLU A 9 10.64 13.31 0.10
CA GLU A 9 9.98 14.45 -0.55
C GLU A 9 11.01 15.42 -1.17
N ASP A 10 12.15 15.66 -0.48
CA ASP A 10 13.21 16.54 -0.98
C ASP A 10 13.92 15.95 -2.22
N GLU A 11 14.06 14.64 -2.30
CA GLU A 11 14.62 13.99 -3.50
C GLU A 11 13.67 14.08 -4.69
N VAL A 12 12.36 13.90 -4.45
CA VAL A 12 11.33 14.11 -5.46
C VAL A 12 11.34 15.57 -5.95
N ARG A 13 11.42 16.54 -5.03
CA ARG A 13 11.48 17.97 -5.33
C ARG A 13 12.71 18.31 -6.18
N ARG A 14 13.87 17.81 -5.83
CA ARG A 14 15.10 17.97 -6.63
C ARG A 14 14.97 17.37 -8.04
N GLY A 15 14.27 16.23 -8.16
CA GLY A 15 13.95 15.64 -9.47
C GLY A 15 13.05 16.53 -10.31
N GLN A 16 12.01 17.11 -9.71
CA GLN A 16 11.11 18.07 -10.33
C GLN A 16 11.86 19.34 -10.80
N GLU A 17 12.66 19.94 -9.92
CA GLU A 17 13.44 21.14 -10.20
C GLU A 17 14.43 20.91 -11.35
N LYS A 18 15.13 19.77 -11.36
CA LYS A 18 16.03 19.39 -12.43
C LYS A 18 15.33 19.28 -13.78
N MET A 19 14.14 18.68 -13.80
CA MET A 19 13.33 18.57 -15.02
C MET A 19 12.85 19.94 -15.51
N MET A 20 12.38 20.79 -14.59
CA MET A 20 11.97 22.16 -14.90
C MET A 20 13.13 22.99 -15.45
N ALA A 21 14.32 22.90 -14.83
CA ALA A 21 15.50 23.63 -15.27
C ALA A 21 15.93 23.19 -16.69
N LYS A 22 15.91 21.91 -16.98
CA LYS A 22 16.26 21.39 -18.32
C LYS A 22 15.31 21.90 -19.40
N VAL A 23 13.99 21.91 -19.14
CA VAL A 23 13.01 22.44 -20.10
C VAL A 23 13.06 23.95 -20.17
N ALA A 24 13.34 24.67 -19.08
CA ALA A 24 13.53 26.09 -19.05
C ALA A 24 14.74 26.53 -19.95
N GLU A 25 15.84 25.77 -19.87
CA GLU A 25 17.00 25.97 -20.73
C GLU A 25 16.67 25.67 -22.21
N LEU A 26 16.03 24.53 -22.50
CA LEU A 26 15.63 24.12 -23.84
C LEU A 26 14.76 25.15 -24.54
N LEU A 27 13.77 25.70 -23.82
CA LEU A 27 12.80 26.67 -24.35
C LEU A 27 13.25 28.13 -24.20
N SER A 28 14.34 28.38 -23.47
CA SER A 28 14.76 29.71 -23.01
C SER A 28 13.67 30.48 -22.26
N PHE A 29 12.97 29.79 -21.36
CA PHE A 29 11.85 30.31 -20.57
C PHE A 29 12.17 30.41 -19.09
N PRO A 30 11.47 31.28 -18.32
CA PRO A 30 11.45 31.22 -16.87
C PRO A 30 10.89 29.89 -16.38
N LEU A 31 11.32 29.45 -15.17
CA LEU A 31 10.99 28.16 -14.59
C LEU A 31 9.48 27.90 -14.47
N GLY A 32 8.70 28.91 -14.09
CA GLY A 32 7.25 28.77 -13.95
C GLY A 32 6.53 28.45 -15.26
N PHE A 33 7.01 29.01 -16.39
CA PHE A 33 6.47 28.66 -17.69
C PHE A 33 6.91 27.28 -18.15
N ALA A 34 8.17 26.91 -17.91
CA ALA A 34 8.64 25.56 -18.17
C ALA A 34 7.81 24.52 -17.39
N ALA A 35 7.51 24.79 -16.11
CA ALA A 35 6.62 23.97 -15.30
C ALA A 35 5.19 23.88 -15.88
N THR A 36 4.67 24.99 -16.42
CA THR A 36 3.33 25.03 -17.03
C THR A 36 3.28 24.19 -18.31
N VAL A 37 4.31 24.27 -19.15
CA VAL A 37 4.44 23.44 -20.36
C VAL A 37 4.62 21.97 -19.97
N LEU A 38 5.46 21.66 -18.99
CA LEU A 38 5.65 20.28 -18.49
C LEU A 38 4.34 19.67 -17.99
N ARG A 39 3.54 20.40 -17.20
CA ARG A 39 2.23 19.94 -16.73
C ARG A 39 1.27 19.65 -17.90
N HIS A 40 1.24 20.51 -18.92
CA HIS A 40 0.42 20.27 -20.11
C HIS A 40 0.77 18.94 -20.79
N PHE A 41 2.05 18.56 -20.81
CA PHE A 41 2.52 17.29 -21.36
C PHE A 41 2.68 16.18 -20.29
N LYS A 42 2.05 16.34 -19.12
CA LYS A 42 2.12 15.36 -18.04
C LYS A 42 3.56 14.99 -17.67
N TRP A 43 4.40 16.01 -17.51
CA TRP A 43 5.80 15.89 -17.12
C TRP A 43 6.65 14.98 -18.03
N ASN A 44 6.28 14.88 -19.30
CA ASN A 44 7.00 14.09 -20.30
C ASN A 44 7.91 15.01 -21.16
N GLU A 45 9.22 15.05 -20.84
CA GLU A 45 10.22 15.88 -21.53
C GLU A 45 10.27 15.58 -23.03
N GLY A 46 10.25 14.31 -23.44
CA GLY A 46 10.32 13.92 -24.85
C GLY A 46 9.14 14.44 -25.66
N ARG A 47 7.92 14.43 -25.05
CA ARG A 47 6.74 15.03 -25.70
C ARG A 47 6.81 16.55 -25.76
N VAL A 48 7.40 17.21 -24.74
CA VAL A 48 7.64 18.66 -24.79
C VAL A 48 8.53 18.98 -25.99
N GLU A 49 9.68 18.31 -26.10
CA GLU A 49 10.63 18.53 -27.21
C GLU A 49 9.98 18.28 -28.56
N GLU A 50 9.39 17.10 -28.79
CA GLU A 50 8.75 16.74 -30.05
C GLU A 50 7.67 17.73 -30.48
N ARG A 51 6.75 18.07 -29.57
CA ARG A 51 5.57 18.88 -29.89
C ARG A 51 5.87 20.36 -29.96
N TRP A 52 6.76 20.87 -29.11
CA TRP A 52 7.14 22.28 -29.12
C TRP A 52 7.73 22.69 -30.43
N PHE A 53 8.71 21.94 -30.96
CA PHE A 53 9.34 22.25 -32.23
C PHE A 53 8.49 21.95 -33.46
N SER A 54 7.37 21.24 -33.30
CA SER A 54 6.43 21.03 -34.39
C SER A 54 5.34 22.10 -34.49
N ASP A 55 4.81 22.62 -33.38
CA ASP A 55 3.73 23.62 -33.32
C ASP A 55 3.72 24.33 -31.96
N ASP A 56 4.68 25.23 -31.72
CA ASP A 56 4.78 25.99 -30.48
C ASP A 56 3.61 26.96 -30.30
N ARG A 57 3.05 27.49 -31.38
CA ARG A 57 1.95 28.45 -31.31
C ARG A 57 0.70 27.89 -30.68
N ARG A 58 0.34 26.67 -31.06
CA ARG A 58 -0.79 25.97 -30.50
C ARG A 58 -0.58 25.65 -29.01
N ILE A 59 0.65 25.29 -28.63
CA ILE A 59 0.98 25.01 -27.24
C ILE A 59 0.93 26.29 -26.41
N ARG A 60 1.51 27.40 -26.91
CA ARG A 60 1.47 28.72 -26.27
C ARG A 60 0.03 29.12 -25.95
N ASP A 61 -0.86 29.02 -26.91
CA ASP A 61 -2.28 29.32 -26.74
C ASP A 61 -2.91 28.42 -25.66
N ALA A 62 -2.69 27.12 -25.75
CA ALA A 62 -3.25 26.15 -24.80
C ALA A 62 -2.80 26.39 -23.35
N VAL A 63 -1.53 26.77 -23.14
CA VAL A 63 -0.98 26.97 -21.79
C VAL A 63 -1.01 28.44 -21.33
N GLY A 64 -1.48 29.36 -22.18
CA GLY A 64 -1.63 30.77 -21.85
C GLY A 64 -0.34 31.57 -21.84
N LEU A 65 0.52 31.28 -22.80
CA LEU A 65 1.72 32.03 -23.08
C LEU A 65 1.46 33.08 -24.17
N PRO A 66 2.25 34.16 -24.24
CA PRO A 66 2.18 35.10 -25.36
C PRO A 66 2.46 34.38 -26.69
N ALA A 67 1.84 34.85 -27.77
CA ALA A 67 1.97 34.23 -29.09
C ALA A 67 3.43 34.17 -29.58
N ASP A 68 4.21 35.18 -29.24
CA ASP A 68 5.60 35.30 -29.65
C ASP A 68 6.52 35.80 -28.49
N GLY A 69 7.79 35.58 -28.61
CA GLY A 69 8.82 36.06 -27.69
C GLY A 69 8.96 35.24 -26.40
N VAL A 70 9.79 35.74 -25.49
CA VAL A 70 10.01 35.15 -24.18
C VAL A 70 8.91 35.63 -23.22
N PRO A 71 8.14 34.73 -22.58
CA PRO A 71 7.06 35.14 -21.68
C PRO A 71 7.63 35.81 -20.42
N VAL A 72 6.94 36.82 -19.93
CA VAL A 72 7.29 37.55 -18.69
C VAL A 72 6.47 36.98 -17.56
N PRO A 73 7.08 36.38 -16.50
CA PRO A 73 6.36 35.72 -15.44
C PRO A 73 5.56 36.68 -14.55
N MET A 74 6.04 37.89 -14.40
CA MET A 74 5.39 38.96 -13.63
C MET A 74 5.89 40.35 -14.13
N ALA A 75 4.99 41.29 -14.24
CA ALA A 75 5.32 42.68 -14.49
C ALA A 75 4.74 43.62 -13.42
N LEU A 76 5.41 44.71 -13.14
CA LEU A 76 4.94 45.76 -12.23
C LEU A 76 4.34 46.92 -13.02
N SER A 77 3.35 47.63 -12.47
CA SER A 77 2.73 48.79 -13.10
C SER A 77 3.72 49.89 -13.30
N ALA A 78 3.83 50.43 -14.51
CA ALA A 78 4.78 51.50 -14.86
C ALA A 78 4.30 52.90 -14.40
N ALA A 79 3.02 53.07 -14.17
CA ALA A 79 2.37 54.30 -13.73
C ALA A 79 1.36 54.04 -12.62
N GLU A 80 0.87 55.09 -12.00
CA GLU A 80 -0.29 55.06 -11.13
C GLU A 80 -1.55 54.55 -11.86
N ALA A 81 -2.25 53.61 -11.25
CA ALA A 81 -3.44 53.01 -11.85
C ALA A 81 -4.38 52.43 -10.78
N SER A 82 -5.66 52.30 -11.13
CA SER A 82 -6.63 51.67 -10.26
C SER A 82 -6.71 50.14 -10.46
N CYS A 83 -6.82 49.35 -9.37
CA CYS A 83 -7.00 47.93 -9.41
C CYS A 83 -8.41 47.58 -9.89
N ALA A 84 -8.55 46.80 -10.94
CA ALA A 84 -9.85 46.45 -11.53
C ALA A 84 -10.73 45.53 -10.62
N ILE A 85 -10.21 45.03 -9.51
CA ILE A 85 -10.96 44.17 -8.57
C ILE A 85 -11.49 45.00 -7.38
N CYS A 86 -10.64 45.79 -6.70
CA CYS A 86 -11.03 46.57 -5.51
C CYS A 86 -11.28 48.06 -5.81
N PHE A 87 -10.99 48.52 -7.01
CA PHE A 87 -11.16 49.88 -7.49
C PHE A 87 -10.32 50.93 -6.74
N ALA A 88 -9.38 50.53 -5.91
CA ALA A 88 -8.46 51.45 -5.24
C ALA A 88 -7.30 51.83 -6.17
N GLU A 89 -6.79 53.05 -5.99
CA GLU A 89 -5.66 53.61 -6.74
C GLU A 89 -4.32 53.22 -6.07
N TYR A 90 -3.35 52.89 -6.86
CA TYR A 90 -2.03 52.44 -6.40
C TYR A 90 -0.93 53.19 -7.21
N PRO A 91 0.16 53.63 -6.55
CA PRO A 91 1.31 54.19 -7.20
C PRO A 91 1.99 53.21 -8.16
N ALA A 92 2.82 53.74 -9.05
CA ALA A 92 3.68 52.93 -9.93
C ALA A 92 4.47 51.89 -9.12
N GLY A 93 4.58 50.69 -9.63
CA GLY A 93 5.33 49.55 -9.03
C GLY A 93 4.60 48.78 -7.93
N GLN A 94 3.39 49.19 -7.53
CA GLN A 94 2.61 48.52 -6.45
C GLN A 94 1.63 47.45 -6.96
N MET A 95 1.27 47.47 -8.22
CA MET A 95 0.42 46.45 -8.82
C MET A 95 1.24 45.49 -9.68
N ARG A 96 0.75 44.27 -9.80
CA ARG A 96 1.36 43.17 -10.52
C ARG A 96 0.45 42.63 -11.61
N SER A 97 1.06 42.15 -12.71
CA SER A 97 0.37 41.39 -13.77
C SER A 97 1.04 40.05 -14.02
N ALA A 98 0.34 39.11 -14.65
CA ALA A 98 0.88 37.84 -15.15
C ALA A 98 1.62 38.02 -16.51
N GLY A 99 2.36 39.09 -16.70
CA GLY A 99 2.97 39.42 -17.96
C GLY A 99 2.01 39.92 -19.04
N CYS A 100 0.77 40.18 -18.72
CA CYS A 100 -0.27 40.78 -19.58
C CYS A 100 -0.49 42.27 -19.26
N ALA A 101 -1.45 42.89 -19.92
CA ALA A 101 -1.78 44.32 -19.68
C ALA A 101 -2.67 44.56 -18.44
N HIS A 102 -3.09 43.51 -17.72
CA HIS A 102 -4.00 43.62 -16.59
C HIS A 102 -3.24 43.59 -15.27
N PHE A 103 -3.35 44.69 -14.50
CA PHE A 103 -2.64 44.89 -13.24
C PHE A 103 -3.59 44.87 -12.07
N TYR A 104 -3.21 44.14 -10.98
CA TYR A 104 -3.98 44.05 -9.75
C TYR A 104 -3.07 44.26 -8.54
N CYS A 105 -3.63 44.77 -7.46
CA CYS A 105 -2.89 44.97 -6.22
C CYS A 105 -2.55 43.65 -5.52
N GLY A 106 -1.58 43.69 -4.61
CA GLY A 106 -1.10 42.50 -3.93
C GLY A 106 -2.16 41.77 -3.09
N GLU A 107 -3.11 42.51 -2.49
CA GLU A 107 -4.20 41.90 -1.72
C GLU A 107 -5.21 41.18 -2.61
N CYS A 108 -5.58 41.77 -3.75
CA CYS A 108 -6.45 41.09 -4.71
C CYS A 108 -5.83 39.86 -5.32
N TRP A 109 -4.52 39.91 -5.63
CA TRP A 109 -3.79 38.69 -6.04
C TRP A 109 -3.79 37.62 -4.96
N ARG A 110 -3.51 38.01 -3.70
CA ARG A 110 -3.52 37.03 -2.58
C ARG A 110 -4.88 36.39 -2.42
N GLY A 111 -5.95 37.17 -2.42
CA GLY A 111 -7.32 36.64 -2.36
C GLY A 111 -7.65 35.71 -3.53
N TYR A 112 -7.27 36.09 -4.74
CA TYR A 112 -7.50 35.29 -5.95
C TYR A 112 -6.74 33.95 -5.95
N ILE A 113 -5.45 33.98 -5.58
CA ILE A 113 -4.61 32.80 -5.45
C ILE A 113 -5.14 31.90 -4.31
N GLY A 114 -5.48 32.49 -3.15
CA GLY A 114 -6.03 31.75 -2.01
C GLY A 114 -7.31 31.01 -2.37
N ALA A 115 -8.26 31.67 -3.04
CA ALA A 115 -9.48 31.04 -3.52
C ALA A 115 -9.20 29.86 -4.47
N ALA A 116 -8.24 30.00 -5.39
CA ALA A 116 -7.85 28.93 -6.30
C ALA A 116 -7.19 27.75 -5.55
N LEU A 117 -6.42 28.03 -4.50
CA LEU A 117 -5.82 26.98 -3.64
C LEU A 117 -6.88 26.21 -2.85
N ASP A 118 -7.96 26.85 -2.47
CA ASP A 118 -9.10 26.20 -1.79
C ASP A 118 -9.87 25.25 -2.74
N GLU A 119 -9.84 25.51 -4.05
CA GLU A 119 -10.33 24.61 -5.09
C GLU A 119 -9.36 23.43 -5.39
N GLY A 120 -8.20 23.38 -4.75
CA GLY A 120 -7.21 22.30 -4.89
C GLY A 120 -6.27 22.46 -6.09
N ALA A 121 -6.02 21.37 -6.84
CA ALA A 121 -5.03 21.34 -7.93
C ALA A 121 -5.32 22.32 -9.09
N ARG A 122 -6.51 22.92 -9.16
CA ARG A 122 -6.84 23.97 -10.16
C ARG A 122 -5.95 25.20 -10.04
N CYS A 123 -5.37 25.48 -8.87
CA CYS A 123 -4.41 26.57 -8.68
C CYS A 123 -3.21 26.49 -9.62
N LEU A 124 -2.84 25.30 -10.11
CA LEU A 124 -1.73 25.08 -11.03
C LEU A 124 -2.03 25.51 -12.49
N SER A 125 -3.31 25.72 -12.82
CA SER A 125 -3.76 26.18 -14.14
C SER A 125 -4.42 27.57 -14.10
N LEU A 126 -4.11 28.34 -13.04
CA LEU A 126 -4.68 29.66 -12.82
C LEU A 126 -4.30 30.62 -13.97
N ARG A 127 -5.25 31.45 -14.37
CA ARG A 127 -5.12 32.47 -15.42
C ARG A 127 -5.29 33.87 -14.83
N CYS A 128 -5.02 34.87 -15.65
CA CYS A 128 -5.33 36.25 -15.29
C CYS A 128 -6.78 36.38 -14.79
N PRO A 129 -7.06 37.20 -13.74
CA PRO A 129 -8.42 37.43 -13.26
C PRO A 129 -9.38 38.02 -14.31
N ASP A 130 -8.85 38.71 -15.33
CA ASP A 130 -9.65 39.17 -16.46
C ASP A 130 -10.12 37.99 -17.31
N THR A 131 -11.42 37.83 -17.46
CA THR A 131 -12.04 36.69 -18.16
C THR A 131 -11.73 36.64 -19.67
N SER A 132 -11.33 37.77 -20.27
CA SER A 132 -10.91 37.85 -21.67
C SER A 132 -9.44 37.50 -21.90
N CYS A 133 -8.65 37.35 -20.80
CA CYS A 133 -7.22 37.17 -20.83
C CYS A 133 -6.82 35.73 -20.47
N SER A 134 -6.08 35.08 -21.35
CA SER A 134 -5.59 33.72 -21.13
C SER A 134 -4.23 33.63 -20.45
N ALA A 135 -3.60 34.77 -20.05
CA ALA A 135 -2.24 34.77 -19.51
C ALA A 135 -2.11 33.86 -18.27
N ALA A 136 -1.14 32.96 -18.28
CA ALA A 136 -0.92 32.02 -17.21
C ALA A 136 -0.34 32.69 -15.96
N VAL A 137 -0.90 32.38 -14.77
CA VAL A 137 -0.32 32.72 -13.48
C VAL A 137 0.69 31.63 -13.13
N VAL A 138 1.94 32.01 -13.04
CA VAL A 138 3.06 31.09 -12.81
C VAL A 138 3.65 31.25 -11.40
N MET A 139 4.52 30.31 -11.00
CA MET A 139 5.07 30.24 -9.65
C MET A 139 5.71 31.55 -9.18
N GLU A 140 6.40 32.27 -10.06
CA GLU A 140 7.07 33.54 -9.70
C GLU A 140 6.07 34.63 -9.25
N LEU A 141 4.89 34.65 -9.86
CA LEU A 141 3.84 35.58 -9.43
C LEU A 141 3.18 35.10 -8.13
N VAL A 142 2.99 33.80 -7.96
CA VAL A 142 2.49 33.20 -6.71
C VAL A 142 3.45 33.51 -5.56
N ASP A 143 4.75 33.31 -5.77
CA ASP A 143 5.79 33.61 -4.77
C ASP A 143 5.84 35.08 -4.37
N ALA A 144 5.58 35.97 -5.32
CA ALA A 144 5.60 37.41 -5.08
C ALA A 144 4.31 37.95 -4.42
N ALA A 145 3.17 37.28 -4.61
CA ALA A 145 1.85 37.79 -4.20
C ALA A 145 1.22 37.02 -3.02
N ALA A 146 1.48 35.70 -2.90
CA ALA A 146 0.88 34.86 -1.88
C ALA A 146 1.63 34.92 -0.53
N GLY A 147 0.92 34.61 0.56
CA GLY A 147 1.51 34.39 1.88
C GLY A 147 2.38 33.13 1.94
N ALA A 148 3.17 32.97 3.02
CA ALA A 148 4.06 31.83 3.17
C ALA A 148 3.30 30.49 3.13
N GLU A 149 2.18 30.38 3.85
CA GLU A 149 1.33 29.17 3.90
C GLU A 149 0.78 28.83 2.50
N ASP A 150 0.29 29.81 1.76
CA ASP A 150 -0.25 29.59 0.42
C ASP A 150 0.83 29.21 -0.60
N ARG A 151 2.04 29.74 -0.47
CA ARG A 151 3.19 29.31 -1.27
C ARG A 151 3.53 27.86 -1.02
N ASP A 152 3.54 27.42 0.25
CA ASP A 152 3.79 26.04 0.61
C ASP A 152 2.67 25.10 0.10
N ARG A 153 1.40 25.55 0.15
CA ARG A 153 0.27 24.82 -0.43
C ARG A 153 0.42 24.67 -1.95
N TYR A 154 0.76 25.74 -2.64
CA TYR A 154 1.02 25.70 -4.09
C TYR A 154 2.15 24.76 -4.44
N ALA A 155 3.28 24.84 -3.73
CA ALA A 155 4.43 23.95 -3.94
C ALA A 155 4.07 22.47 -3.73
N ARG A 156 3.22 22.15 -2.70
CA ARG A 156 2.72 20.78 -2.49
C ARG A 156 1.85 20.30 -3.65
N PHE A 157 0.93 21.14 -4.15
CA PHE A 157 0.13 20.77 -5.34
C PHE A 157 1.01 20.57 -6.57
N ALA A 158 2.00 21.41 -6.77
CA ALA A 158 2.94 21.30 -7.90
C ALA A 158 3.74 20.01 -7.83
N LEU A 159 4.25 19.63 -6.64
CA LEU A 159 4.99 18.39 -6.41
C LEU A 159 4.09 17.17 -6.58
N ARG A 160 2.86 17.25 -6.10
CA ARG A 160 1.87 16.19 -6.27
C ARG A 160 1.54 15.95 -7.75
N SER A 161 1.34 17.01 -8.53
CA SER A 161 1.14 16.92 -9.98
C SER A 161 2.33 16.24 -10.68
N PHE A 162 3.57 16.54 -10.27
CA PHE A 162 4.77 15.91 -10.81
C PHE A 162 4.77 14.38 -10.61
N VAL A 163 4.36 13.90 -9.44
CA VAL A 163 4.31 12.47 -9.11
C VAL A 163 3.10 11.78 -9.75
N GLU A 164 1.89 12.37 -9.61
CA GLU A 164 0.64 11.71 -10.00
C GLU A 164 0.36 11.77 -11.50
N GLU A 165 0.73 12.87 -12.15
CA GLU A 165 0.48 13.07 -13.59
C GLU A 165 1.71 12.77 -14.46
N GLY A 166 2.88 12.56 -13.83
CA GLY A 166 4.13 12.28 -14.49
C GLY A 166 4.19 10.95 -15.22
N SER A 167 5.39 10.53 -15.59
CA SER A 167 5.64 9.32 -16.40
C SER A 167 5.17 8.00 -15.79
N GLY A 168 4.54 8.03 -14.63
CA GLY A 168 4.13 6.84 -13.88
C GLY A 168 5.28 6.07 -13.24
N ARG A 169 6.50 6.62 -13.27
CA ARG A 169 7.69 6.01 -12.66
C ARG A 169 7.81 6.27 -11.16
N ILE A 170 7.14 7.29 -10.64
CA ILE A 170 7.15 7.65 -9.22
C ILE A 170 5.72 7.59 -8.70
N LYS A 171 5.54 7.02 -7.51
CA LYS A 171 4.26 7.01 -6.80
C LYS A 171 4.48 7.32 -5.34
N TRP A 172 3.58 8.08 -4.73
CA TRP A 172 3.55 8.26 -3.29
C TRP A 172 3.24 6.93 -2.59
N CYS A 173 3.86 6.70 -1.45
CA CYS A 173 3.47 5.58 -0.59
C CYS A 173 2.02 5.76 -0.12
N PRO A 174 1.12 4.78 -0.32
CA PRO A 174 -0.28 4.90 0.07
C PRO A 174 -0.52 4.76 1.59
N ALA A 175 0.51 4.47 2.37
CA ALA A 175 0.38 4.34 3.83
C ALA A 175 -0.05 5.66 4.47
N PRO A 176 -1.04 5.66 5.38
CA PRO A 176 -1.47 6.86 6.09
C PRO A 176 -0.30 7.58 6.79
N GLY A 177 -0.14 8.88 6.53
CA GLY A 177 0.90 9.71 7.14
C GLY A 177 2.32 9.52 6.59
N CYS A 178 2.54 8.63 5.61
CA CYS A 178 3.84 8.47 4.97
C CYS A 178 4.05 9.57 3.92
N THR A 179 5.21 10.24 3.96
CA THR A 179 5.60 11.31 3.03
C THR A 179 6.62 10.84 1.99
N LEU A 180 6.94 9.54 1.98
CA LEU A 180 7.91 8.97 1.06
C LEU A 180 7.27 8.61 -0.28
N ALA A 181 8.08 8.64 -1.33
CA ALA A 181 7.71 8.15 -2.65
C ALA A 181 8.54 6.93 -3.05
N VAL A 182 8.05 6.17 -4.01
CA VAL A 182 8.77 5.03 -4.57
C VAL A 182 8.93 5.26 -6.06
N GLU A 183 10.15 5.13 -6.57
CA GLU A 183 10.47 5.12 -7.99
C GLU A 183 10.68 3.69 -8.47
N TYR A 184 9.92 3.27 -9.47
CA TYR A 184 10.07 1.95 -10.09
C TYR A 184 11.13 2.02 -11.19
N VAL A 185 12.24 1.27 -11.00
CA VAL A 185 13.37 1.21 -11.94
C VAL A 185 13.41 -0.08 -12.77
N GLY A 186 12.47 -0.99 -12.54
CA GLY A 186 12.26 -2.17 -13.37
C GLY A 186 11.90 -1.75 -14.79
N GLY A 187 12.48 -2.41 -15.80
CA GLY A 187 12.33 -2.03 -17.21
C GLY A 187 10.88 -1.87 -17.65
N ALA A 188 10.60 -0.84 -18.42
CA ALA A 188 9.30 -0.58 -19.04
C ALA A 188 8.93 -1.63 -20.11
N ASP A 189 9.90 -2.46 -20.50
CA ASP A 189 9.76 -3.52 -21.49
C ASP A 189 9.56 -4.85 -20.76
N GLY A 190 8.35 -5.02 -20.23
CA GLY A 190 7.93 -6.26 -19.59
C GLY A 190 7.78 -7.37 -20.61
N ASP A 191 8.84 -8.14 -20.78
CA ASP A 191 8.70 -9.52 -21.19
C ASP A 191 8.17 -10.30 -19.97
N GLY A 192 6.88 -10.48 -19.90
CA GLY A 192 6.27 -11.24 -18.82
C GLY A 192 4.88 -10.71 -18.47
N ASN A 193 3.95 -11.58 -18.54
CA ASN A 193 2.57 -11.56 -18.07
C ASN A 193 2.10 -10.20 -17.50
N ALA A 194 1.31 -9.46 -18.29
CA ALA A 194 0.77 -8.14 -17.93
C ALA A 194 -0.01 -8.14 -16.60
N ASP A 195 -0.38 -9.31 -16.09
CA ASP A 195 -1.19 -9.51 -14.88
C ASP A 195 -0.36 -9.88 -13.63
N ALA A 196 0.97 -10.07 -13.76
CA ALA A 196 1.81 -10.39 -12.61
C ALA A 196 1.90 -9.21 -11.63
N ALA A 197 1.78 -9.49 -10.33
CA ALA A 197 1.93 -8.50 -9.28
C ALA A 197 3.37 -7.92 -9.28
N ALA A 198 3.47 -6.60 -9.23
CA ALA A 198 4.73 -5.87 -9.11
C ALA A 198 4.78 -5.21 -7.74
N ASP A 199 5.12 -5.99 -6.71
CA ASP A 199 5.15 -5.52 -5.32
C ASP A 199 6.38 -4.64 -5.08
N VAL A 200 6.15 -3.48 -4.49
CA VAL A 200 7.19 -2.53 -4.05
C VAL A 200 7.02 -2.25 -2.56
N PHE A 201 8.13 -1.92 -1.89
CA PHE A 201 8.16 -1.71 -0.45
C PHE A 201 8.77 -0.37 -0.11
N CYS A 202 8.00 0.43 0.63
CA CYS A 202 8.46 1.70 1.18
C CYS A 202 9.34 1.50 2.42
N ALA A 203 10.17 2.50 2.75
CA ALA A 203 10.95 2.49 3.99
C ALA A 203 10.08 2.52 5.26
N CYS A 204 8.81 2.96 5.18
CA CYS A 204 7.83 2.83 6.25
C CYS A 204 7.28 1.39 6.42
N ARG A 205 7.86 0.41 5.74
CA ARG A 205 7.48 -1.02 5.69
C ARG A 205 6.12 -1.31 5.02
N HIS A 206 5.43 -0.29 4.52
CA HIS A 206 4.23 -0.52 3.73
C HIS A 206 4.61 -1.08 2.36
N GLY A 207 4.04 -2.22 2.02
CA GLY A 207 4.17 -2.83 0.70
C GLY A 207 2.90 -2.62 -0.12
N PHE A 208 3.05 -2.24 -1.38
CA PHE A 208 1.91 -2.07 -2.30
C PHE A 208 2.25 -2.56 -3.70
N CYS A 209 1.23 -2.94 -4.45
CA CYS A 209 1.39 -3.33 -5.83
C CYS A 209 1.54 -2.10 -6.71
N TRP A 210 2.62 -2.05 -7.47
CA TRP A 210 2.88 -0.93 -8.39
C TRP A 210 1.79 -0.76 -9.44
N ARG A 211 1.13 -1.83 -9.85
CA ARG A 211 0.11 -1.81 -10.91
C ARG A 211 -1.24 -1.33 -10.41
N CYS A 212 -1.81 -2.01 -9.41
CA CYS A 212 -3.17 -1.72 -8.95
C CYS A 212 -3.25 -0.74 -7.76
N GLY A 213 -2.13 -0.47 -7.07
CA GLY A 213 -2.10 0.40 -5.89
C GLY A 213 -2.56 -0.25 -4.58
N GLU A 214 -3.14 -1.45 -4.65
CA GLU A 214 -3.54 -2.22 -3.48
C GLU A 214 -2.32 -2.70 -2.67
N GLU A 215 -2.55 -3.19 -1.44
CA GLU A 215 -1.48 -3.81 -0.65
C GLU A 215 -0.73 -4.86 -1.47
N ALA A 216 0.58 -4.97 -1.24
CA ALA A 216 1.43 -5.96 -1.88
C ALA A 216 0.81 -7.37 -1.79
N HIS A 217 0.67 -8.05 -2.92
CA HIS A 217 -0.15 -9.26 -3.01
C HIS A 217 0.48 -10.40 -3.82
N ARG A 218 1.76 -10.29 -4.17
CA ARG A 218 2.46 -11.41 -4.80
C ARG A 218 2.39 -12.65 -3.92
N PRO A 219 2.08 -13.84 -4.47
CA PRO A 219 2.14 -14.22 -5.89
C PRO A 219 0.79 -14.13 -6.64
N VAL A 220 -0.22 -13.50 -6.08
CA VAL A 220 -1.58 -13.48 -6.61
C VAL A 220 -1.76 -12.32 -7.59
N SER A 221 -2.57 -12.51 -8.65
CA SER A 221 -2.83 -11.48 -9.66
C SER A 221 -3.68 -10.32 -9.15
N CYS A 222 -3.56 -9.15 -9.78
CA CYS A 222 -4.38 -7.98 -9.44
C CYS A 222 -5.88 -8.25 -9.60
N ASP A 223 -6.28 -9.08 -10.57
CA ASP A 223 -7.68 -9.41 -10.81
C ASP A 223 -8.26 -10.29 -9.69
N THR A 224 -7.51 -11.27 -9.21
CA THR A 224 -7.91 -12.08 -8.05
C THR A 224 -8.09 -11.21 -6.80
N VAL A 225 -7.18 -10.26 -6.57
CA VAL A 225 -7.28 -9.31 -5.44
C VAL A 225 -8.54 -8.47 -5.56
N ARG A 226 -8.78 -7.88 -6.72
CA ARG A 226 -9.98 -7.07 -6.98
C ARG A 226 -11.26 -7.87 -6.73
N ALA A 227 -11.36 -9.07 -7.33
CA ALA A 227 -12.52 -9.95 -7.16
C ALA A 227 -12.75 -10.33 -5.69
N TRP A 228 -11.66 -10.57 -4.93
CA TRP A 228 -11.75 -10.88 -3.50
C TRP A 228 -12.24 -9.69 -2.66
N LEU A 229 -11.72 -8.49 -2.91
CA LEU A 229 -12.12 -7.27 -2.22
C LEU A 229 -13.57 -6.88 -2.54
N GLU A 230 -13.99 -6.97 -3.80
CA GLU A 230 -15.38 -6.74 -4.21
C GLU A 230 -16.33 -7.72 -3.54
N LYS A 231 -15.96 -9.01 -3.47
CA LYS A 231 -16.75 -10.02 -2.78
C LYS A 231 -16.91 -9.71 -1.29
N ASN A 232 -15.86 -9.26 -0.64
CA ASN A 232 -15.90 -8.91 0.77
C ASN A 232 -16.74 -7.66 1.05
N SER A 233 -16.77 -6.69 0.14
CA SER A 233 -17.58 -5.48 0.28
C SER A 233 -19.09 -5.72 0.08
N SER A 234 -19.47 -6.76 -0.67
CA SER A 234 -20.86 -7.08 -0.97
C SER A 234 -21.60 -7.87 0.14
N TYR A 235 -20.86 -8.49 1.05
CA TYR A 235 -21.46 -9.17 2.22
C TYR A 235 -21.51 -8.18 3.38
N SER A 236 -22.74 -7.78 3.76
CA SER A 236 -23.00 -6.72 4.76
C SER A 236 -22.12 -6.85 6.02
N GLU A 237 -21.45 -5.77 6.32
CA GLU A 237 -20.32 -5.64 7.24
C GLU A 237 -20.59 -6.09 8.68
N THR A 238 -21.83 -6.11 9.15
CA THR A 238 -22.11 -6.24 10.57
C THR A 238 -22.31 -7.70 11.03
N ALA A 239 -23.00 -8.54 10.27
CA ALA A 239 -23.28 -9.91 10.66
C ALA A 239 -22.04 -10.83 10.53
N ASN A 240 -21.21 -10.58 9.51
CA ASN A 240 -19.98 -11.34 9.30
C ASN A 240 -18.88 -10.96 10.29
N TRP A 241 -18.81 -9.69 10.71
CA TRP A 241 -17.81 -9.24 11.68
C TRP A 241 -17.99 -9.93 13.05
N VAL A 242 -19.23 -10.01 13.54
CA VAL A 242 -19.54 -10.68 14.85
C VAL A 242 -19.27 -12.19 14.76
N LEU A 243 -19.67 -12.85 13.66
CA LEU A 243 -19.43 -14.28 13.45
C LEU A 243 -17.93 -14.63 13.31
N LEU A 244 -17.14 -13.73 12.79
CA LEU A 244 -15.73 -13.97 12.46
C LEU A 244 -14.75 -13.55 13.55
N ASN A 245 -15.12 -12.56 14.37
CA ASN A 245 -14.25 -12.07 15.44
C ASN A 245 -14.46 -12.80 16.77
N THR A 246 -15.54 -13.60 16.90
CA THR A 246 -15.79 -14.41 18.10
C THR A 246 -16.00 -15.87 17.75
N LYS A 247 -15.26 -16.77 18.39
CA LYS A 247 -15.51 -18.22 18.36
C LYS A 247 -15.78 -18.75 19.73
N LEU A 248 -16.63 -19.76 19.81
CA LEU A 248 -16.93 -20.42 21.10
C LEU A 248 -15.78 -21.36 21.45
N CYS A 249 -15.32 -21.29 22.71
CA CYS A 249 -14.37 -22.27 23.22
C CYS A 249 -14.93 -23.69 23.02
N PRO A 250 -14.16 -24.62 22.42
CA PRO A 250 -14.65 -26.00 22.20
C PRO A 250 -15.04 -26.71 23.46
N GLN A 251 -14.41 -26.39 24.59
CA GLN A 251 -14.64 -27.03 25.86
C GLN A 251 -15.76 -26.38 26.70
N CYS A 252 -15.69 -25.06 26.92
CA CYS A 252 -16.63 -24.39 27.84
C CYS A 252 -17.67 -23.50 27.15
N ARG A 253 -17.69 -23.43 25.84
CA ARG A 253 -18.61 -22.64 25.02
C ARG A 253 -18.62 -21.13 25.29
N ARG A 254 -17.64 -20.60 26.03
CA ARG A 254 -17.48 -19.16 26.23
C ARG A 254 -17.04 -18.51 24.90
N PRO A 255 -17.63 -17.39 24.52
CA PRO A 255 -17.17 -16.64 23.34
C PRO A 255 -15.76 -16.09 23.59
N ILE A 256 -14.87 -16.27 22.61
CA ILE A 256 -13.47 -15.81 22.64
C ILE A 256 -13.28 -14.94 21.42
N GLU A 257 -12.74 -13.76 21.63
CA GLU A 257 -12.32 -12.83 20.57
C GLU A 257 -10.84 -13.08 20.25
N LYS A 258 -10.49 -12.98 18.96
CA LYS A 258 -9.10 -13.14 18.53
C LYS A 258 -8.32 -11.85 18.78
N ASN A 259 -7.55 -11.79 19.85
CA ASN A 259 -6.81 -10.59 20.25
C ASN A 259 -5.37 -10.54 19.75
N GLN A 260 -4.83 -11.63 19.17
CA GLN A 260 -3.44 -11.71 18.76
C GLN A 260 -3.27 -12.51 17.48
N GLY A 261 -2.17 -12.28 16.75
CA GLY A 261 -1.94 -12.85 15.43
C GLY A 261 -1.76 -14.37 15.37
N CYS A 262 -1.47 -15.04 16.49
CA CYS A 262 -1.23 -16.48 16.55
C CYS A 262 -2.54 -17.29 16.37
N MET A 263 -2.44 -18.45 15.72
CA MET A 263 -3.56 -19.41 15.60
C MET A 263 -3.76 -20.24 16.85
N HIS A 264 -2.78 -20.27 17.74
CA HIS A 264 -2.86 -20.88 19.06
C HIS A 264 -3.68 -20.00 20.00
N MET A 265 -4.78 -20.51 20.51
CA MET A 265 -5.68 -19.81 21.43
C MET A 265 -5.78 -20.54 22.75
N THR A 266 -5.75 -19.76 23.82
CA THR A 266 -5.96 -20.27 25.19
C THR A 266 -7.21 -19.63 25.79
N CYS A 267 -8.16 -20.44 26.23
CA CYS A 267 -9.37 -19.96 26.89
C CYS A 267 -9.05 -19.35 28.25
N LEU A 268 -9.75 -18.27 28.62
CA LEU A 268 -9.59 -17.61 29.92
C LEU A 268 -9.86 -18.60 31.10
N PRO A 269 -9.17 -18.39 32.23
CA PRO A 269 -9.47 -19.15 33.45
C PRO A 269 -10.97 -19.09 33.86
N PRO A 270 -11.52 -20.15 34.44
CA PRO A 270 -10.86 -21.37 34.90
C PRO A 270 -10.71 -22.46 33.82
N CYS A 271 -11.12 -22.23 32.57
CA CYS A 271 -11.13 -23.25 31.52
C CYS A 271 -9.70 -23.62 31.06
N GLY A 272 -8.87 -22.62 30.69
CA GLY A 272 -7.49 -22.81 30.26
C GLY A 272 -7.28 -23.71 29.00
N TYR A 273 -8.37 -24.02 28.27
CA TYR A 273 -8.28 -24.92 27.12
C TYR A 273 -7.54 -24.31 25.94
N GLU A 274 -6.56 -25.05 25.45
CA GLU A 274 -5.72 -24.63 24.33
C GLU A 274 -6.20 -25.27 23.02
N PHE A 275 -6.42 -24.46 21.99
CA PHE A 275 -6.98 -24.91 20.71
C PHE A 275 -6.51 -24.06 19.52
N CYS A 276 -6.65 -24.61 18.33
CA CYS A 276 -6.41 -23.86 17.10
C CYS A 276 -7.61 -22.97 16.78
N TRP A 277 -7.37 -21.68 16.57
CA TRP A 277 -8.41 -20.72 16.16
C TRP A 277 -9.16 -21.14 14.90
N VAL A 278 -8.47 -21.77 13.95
CA VAL A 278 -9.02 -22.11 12.65
C VAL A 278 -9.90 -23.36 12.71
N CYS A 279 -9.34 -24.50 13.14
CA CYS A 279 -10.05 -25.80 13.13
C CYS A 279 -10.70 -26.17 14.46
N LEU A 280 -10.47 -25.40 15.53
CA LEU A 280 -10.97 -25.63 16.90
C LEU A 280 -10.46 -26.93 17.56
N ASP A 281 -9.54 -27.67 16.92
CA ASP A 281 -8.93 -28.87 17.48
C ASP A 281 -7.98 -28.53 18.63
N PRO A 282 -7.77 -29.48 19.61
CA PRO A 282 -6.82 -29.28 20.70
C PRO A 282 -5.41 -28.97 20.21
N TRP A 283 -4.77 -27.96 20.77
CA TRP A 283 -3.42 -27.53 20.33
C TRP A 283 -2.34 -28.58 20.57
N LYS A 284 -2.41 -29.30 21.67
CA LYS A 284 -1.38 -30.27 22.10
C LYS A 284 -1.02 -31.34 21.05
N ASN A 285 -1.93 -31.65 20.13
CA ASN A 285 -1.71 -32.63 19.06
C ASN A 285 -1.97 -32.03 17.67
N HIS A 286 -2.04 -30.70 17.57
CA HIS A 286 -2.36 -30.01 16.35
C HIS A 286 -1.17 -30.02 15.39
N ARG A 287 -1.15 -30.96 14.46
CA ARG A 287 -0.13 -31.07 13.40
C ARG A 287 -0.60 -30.52 12.05
N ARG A 288 -1.91 -30.35 11.86
CA ARG A 288 -2.50 -29.97 10.57
C ARG A 288 -3.93 -29.48 10.75
N CYS A 289 -4.27 -28.33 10.18
CA CYS A 289 -5.68 -27.90 10.09
C CYS A 289 -6.45 -28.79 9.12
N ARG A 290 -7.66 -29.21 9.46
CA ARG A 290 -8.53 -29.95 8.55
C ARG A 290 -8.91 -29.08 7.35
N GLY A 291 -8.72 -29.61 6.14
CA GLY A 291 -9.12 -28.95 4.91
C GLY A 291 -10.65 -28.85 4.79
N PHE A 292 -11.10 -27.95 3.92
CA PHE A 292 -12.52 -27.80 3.59
C PHE A 292 -13.04 -29.10 2.94
N GLY A 293 -14.12 -29.70 3.48
CA GLY A 293 -14.78 -30.88 2.89
C GLY A 293 -14.50 -32.22 3.59
N GLN A 294 -13.75 -32.27 4.74
CA GLN A 294 -13.58 -33.49 5.55
C GLN A 294 -14.50 -33.59 6.78
N GLY A 295 -15.53 -32.74 6.86
CA GLY A 295 -16.59 -32.88 7.82
C GLY A 295 -17.52 -34.00 7.36
N GLY A 296 -17.56 -35.15 8.10
CA GLY A 296 -18.44 -36.27 7.81
C GLY A 296 -19.89 -35.82 7.72
N ALA A 297 -20.60 -36.32 6.72
CA ALA A 297 -22.03 -36.17 6.59
C ALA A 297 -22.72 -36.83 7.82
N PRO A 298 -23.76 -36.22 8.40
CA PRO A 298 -24.64 -36.96 9.29
C PRO A 298 -25.46 -37.94 8.46
N ASP A 299 -25.30 -39.23 8.73
CA ASP A 299 -26.17 -40.26 8.25
C ASP A 299 -27.60 -40.00 8.79
N GLY A 300 -28.58 -39.89 7.90
CA GLY A 300 -29.96 -39.72 8.24
C GLY A 300 -30.84 -40.12 7.07
N ASP A 301 -31.28 -41.38 7.08
CA ASP A 301 -32.34 -41.93 6.22
C ASP A 301 -33.66 -41.18 6.42
N GLY A 302 -34.36 -40.89 5.34
CA GLY A 302 -35.74 -40.37 5.42
C GLY A 302 -36.37 -40.15 4.04
N ASP A 303 -37.19 -41.08 3.68
CA ASP A 303 -38.04 -41.33 2.52
C ASP A 303 -38.87 -40.15 1.96
N GLY A 304 -38.93 -40.08 0.66
CA GLY A 304 -40.05 -39.82 -0.26
C GLY A 304 -40.83 -38.51 -0.22
N GLY A 305 -40.66 -37.70 -1.26
CA GLY A 305 -41.66 -36.68 -1.60
C GLY A 305 -41.19 -35.54 -2.51
N GLY A 306 -41.37 -35.68 -3.83
CA GLY A 306 -41.55 -34.59 -4.78
C GLY A 306 -40.32 -33.80 -5.25
N SER A 307 -40.07 -33.84 -6.52
CA SER A 307 -38.90 -33.20 -7.22
C SER A 307 -38.64 -31.74 -6.84
N SER A 308 -39.66 -30.97 -6.47
CA SER A 308 -39.52 -29.57 -6.05
C SER A 308 -38.89 -29.41 -4.65
N ARG A 309 -39.12 -30.37 -3.74
CA ARG A 309 -38.51 -30.36 -2.41
C ARG A 309 -37.04 -30.76 -2.49
N GLU A 310 -36.72 -31.77 -3.30
CA GLU A 310 -35.34 -32.22 -3.52
C GLU A 310 -34.48 -31.13 -4.19
N GLU A 311 -35.03 -30.45 -5.19
CA GLU A 311 -34.34 -29.31 -5.82
C GLU A 311 -34.12 -28.15 -4.86
N GLN A 312 -35.08 -27.85 -3.99
CA GLN A 312 -34.98 -26.81 -2.98
C GLN A 312 -33.97 -27.16 -1.89
N GLU A 313 -33.95 -28.43 -1.47
CA GLU A 313 -32.97 -28.95 -0.51
C GLU A 313 -31.58 -28.99 -1.12
N GLN A 314 -31.42 -29.35 -2.38
CA GLN A 314 -30.16 -29.33 -3.12
C GLN A 314 -29.62 -27.90 -3.30
N ARG A 315 -30.50 -26.94 -3.58
CA ARG A 315 -30.14 -25.51 -3.62
C ARG A 315 -29.68 -25.01 -2.26
N ARG A 316 -30.34 -25.41 -1.16
CA ARG A 316 -29.94 -25.06 0.21
C ARG A 316 -28.58 -25.65 0.56
N ARG A 317 -28.35 -26.94 0.27
CA ARG A 317 -27.04 -27.59 0.48
C ARG A 317 -25.95 -26.93 -0.32
N HIS A 318 -26.20 -26.59 -1.57
CA HIS A 318 -25.23 -25.89 -2.42
C HIS A 318 -24.92 -24.48 -1.90
N ALA A 319 -25.93 -23.74 -1.45
CA ALA A 319 -25.73 -22.42 -0.85
C ALA A 319 -24.94 -22.51 0.47
N GLN A 320 -25.24 -23.51 1.31
CA GLN A 320 -24.49 -23.76 2.55
C GLN A 320 -23.03 -24.11 2.27
N MET A 321 -22.75 -25.02 1.33
CA MET A 321 -21.40 -25.38 0.95
C MET A 321 -20.61 -24.20 0.37
N SER A 322 -21.28 -23.32 -0.38
CA SER A 322 -20.67 -22.08 -0.92
C SER A 322 -20.32 -21.11 0.21
N LEU A 323 -21.21 -20.96 1.20
CA LEU A 323 -20.96 -20.10 2.36
C LEU A 323 -19.85 -20.66 3.24
N ASP A 324 -19.85 -21.95 3.55
CA ASP A 324 -18.83 -22.61 4.36
C ASP A 324 -17.45 -22.49 3.69
N ARG A 325 -17.38 -22.63 2.37
CA ARG A 325 -16.16 -22.41 1.60
C ARG A 325 -15.67 -20.97 1.70
N TYR A 326 -16.56 -20.00 1.52
CA TYR A 326 -16.21 -18.59 1.67
C TYR A 326 -15.66 -18.30 3.08
N LEU A 327 -16.38 -18.74 4.13
CA LEU A 327 -15.97 -18.53 5.51
C LEU A 327 -14.62 -19.18 5.82
N TYR A 328 -14.36 -20.39 5.32
CA TYR A 328 -13.07 -21.07 5.46
C TYR A 328 -11.89 -20.22 4.95
N HIS A 329 -12.02 -19.65 3.77
CA HIS A 329 -10.96 -18.83 3.16
C HIS A 329 -10.87 -17.45 3.78
N TYR A 330 -12.01 -16.83 4.07
CA TYR A 330 -12.08 -15.51 4.67
C TYR A 330 -11.49 -15.49 6.10
N GLU A 331 -11.82 -16.44 6.94
CA GLU A 331 -11.25 -16.55 8.30
C GLU A 331 -9.73 -16.62 8.27
N ARG A 332 -9.17 -17.40 7.35
CA ARG A 332 -7.72 -17.54 7.20
C ARG A 332 -7.07 -16.30 6.63
N TRP A 333 -7.74 -15.65 5.69
CA TRP A 333 -7.33 -14.37 5.14
C TRP A 333 -7.27 -13.30 6.24
N VAL A 334 -8.33 -13.14 7.04
CA VAL A 334 -8.39 -12.21 8.18
C VAL A 334 -7.35 -12.56 9.23
N ALA A 335 -7.18 -13.81 9.57
CA ALA A 335 -6.22 -14.26 10.57
C ALA A 335 -4.77 -13.88 10.17
N ASN A 336 -4.41 -14.06 8.91
CA ASN A 336 -3.08 -13.64 8.42
C ASN A 336 -2.96 -12.12 8.33
N TYR A 337 -4.04 -11.40 8.00
CA TYR A 337 -4.07 -9.94 8.05
C TYR A 337 -3.82 -9.41 9.47
N THR A 338 -4.56 -9.92 10.46
CA THR A 338 -4.41 -9.52 11.86
C THR A 338 -3.01 -9.87 12.39
N SER A 339 -2.49 -11.05 12.00
CA SER A 339 -1.13 -11.46 12.37
C SER A 339 -0.07 -10.52 11.76
N LEU A 340 -0.25 -10.10 10.51
CA LEU A 340 0.66 -9.16 9.85
C LEU A 340 0.68 -7.80 10.54
N GLU A 341 -0.49 -7.27 10.92
CA GLU A 341 -0.58 -6.00 11.65
C GLU A 341 0.09 -6.08 13.03
N LYS A 342 -0.09 -7.21 13.73
CA LYS A 342 0.59 -7.43 15.02
C LYS A 342 2.11 -7.50 14.85
N VAL A 343 2.59 -8.22 13.85
CA VAL A 343 4.03 -8.32 13.55
C VAL A 343 4.64 -6.94 13.26
N ARG A 344 3.92 -6.05 12.55
CA ARG A 344 4.36 -4.67 12.30
C ARG A 344 4.52 -3.88 13.61
N GLN A 345 3.54 -4.00 14.51
CA GLN A 345 3.61 -3.36 15.82
C GLN A 345 4.78 -3.90 16.67
N ASP A 346 4.98 -5.22 16.66
CA ASP A 346 6.09 -5.85 17.37
C ASP A 346 7.46 -5.44 16.82
N MET A 347 7.57 -5.22 15.51
CA MET A 347 8.78 -4.68 14.88
C MET A 347 9.07 -3.25 15.34
N ASP A 348 8.04 -2.41 15.43
CA ASP A 348 8.20 -1.03 15.91
C ASP A 348 8.61 -0.99 17.39
N GLU A 349 8.04 -1.86 18.23
CA GLU A 349 8.41 -2.02 19.63
C GLU A 349 9.84 -2.58 19.77
N LEU A 350 10.19 -3.56 18.96
CA LEU A 350 11.51 -4.17 18.95
C LEU A 350 12.60 -3.12 18.66
N GLU A 351 12.42 -2.30 17.62
CA GLU A 351 13.41 -1.28 17.24
C GLU A 351 13.43 -0.07 18.16
N SER A 352 12.27 0.36 18.65
CA SER A 352 12.19 1.58 19.48
C SER A 352 12.79 1.39 20.87
N SER A 353 12.63 0.20 21.48
CA SER A 353 12.97 0.01 22.89
C SER A 353 13.60 -1.34 23.19
N GLU A 354 13.09 -2.44 22.64
CA GLU A 354 13.39 -3.79 23.11
C GLU A 354 14.83 -4.23 22.77
N ILE A 355 15.32 -3.95 21.57
CA ILE A 355 16.72 -4.25 21.18
C ILE A 355 17.68 -3.53 22.10
N ARG A 356 17.44 -2.26 22.42
CA ARG A 356 18.28 -1.48 23.34
C ARG A 356 18.26 -2.07 24.75
N ARG A 357 17.08 -2.48 25.23
CA ARG A 357 16.92 -3.14 26.53
C ARG A 357 17.72 -4.44 26.61
N ILE A 358 17.57 -5.31 25.59
CA ILE A 358 18.27 -6.60 25.55
C ILE A 358 19.78 -6.39 25.41
N ALA A 359 20.23 -5.48 24.55
CA ALA A 359 21.63 -5.14 24.36
C ALA A 359 22.30 -4.65 25.67
N ALA A 360 21.56 -3.86 26.46
CA ALA A 360 22.02 -3.40 27.75
C ALA A 360 22.16 -4.54 28.81
N ILE A 361 21.25 -5.52 28.81
CA ILE A 361 21.31 -6.68 29.73
C ILE A 361 22.57 -7.50 29.48
N VAL A 362 22.92 -7.73 28.22
CA VAL A 362 24.08 -8.57 27.83
C VAL A 362 25.36 -7.76 27.59
N GLU A 363 25.29 -6.42 27.66
CA GLU A 363 26.39 -5.50 27.32
C GLU A 363 26.99 -5.70 25.92
N LEU A 364 26.12 -5.93 24.95
CA LEU A 364 26.45 -6.06 23.52
C LEU A 364 25.95 -4.88 22.72
N ASN A 365 26.46 -4.72 21.49
CA ASN A 365 25.96 -3.70 20.58
C ASN A 365 24.58 -4.11 20.02
N GLU A 366 23.70 -3.16 19.80
CA GLU A 366 22.36 -3.36 19.18
C GLU A 366 22.45 -4.08 17.83
N THR A 367 23.52 -3.88 17.07
CA THR A 367 23.76 -4.55 15.79
C THR A 367 23.85 -6.08 15.90
N ASN A 368 24.19 -6.62 17.06
CA ASN A 368 24.21 -8.08 17.27
C ASN A 368 22.81 -8.72 17.23
N PHE A 369 21.75 -7.89 17.31
CA PHE A 369 20.35 -8.33 17.31
C PHE A 369 19.65 -8.11 15.97
N ALA A 370 20.37 -7.72 14.89
CA ALA A 370 19.81 -7.55 13.55
C ALA A 370 19.08 -8.79 13.05
N PHE A 371 19.47 -10.00 13.50
CA PHE A 371 18.81 -11.25 13.17
C PHE A 371 17.34 -11.32 13.62
N LEU A 372 16.95 -10.57 14.66
CA LEU A 372 15.55 -10.46 15.08
C LEU A 372 14.73 -9.66 14.07
N ASN A 373 15.27 -8.53 13.60
CA ASN A 373 14.60 -7.75 12.55
C ASN A 373 14.41 -8.60 11.27
N GLU A 374 15.44 -9.35 10.85
CA GLU A 374 15.34 -10.27 9.71
C GLU A 374 14.26 -11.34 9.93
N ALA A 375 14.14 -11.88 11.14
CA ALA A 375 13.12 -12.86 11.48
C ALA A 375 11.70 -12.26 11.37
N TYR A 376 11.47 -11.09 11.96
CA TYR A 376 10.18 -10.41 11.91
C TYR A 376 9.81 -9.96 10.48
N GLU A 377 10.77 -9.47 9.68
CA GLU A 377 10.57 -9.18 8.26
C GLU A 377 10.12 -10.42 7.48
N GLN A 378 10.75 -11.58 7.77
CA GLN A 378 10.37 -12.84 7.14
C GLN A 378 8.99 -13.31 7.57
N ILE A 379 8.61 -13.13 8.85
CA ILE A 379 7.26 -13.43 9.34
C ILE A 379 6.24 -12.53 8.64
N ALA A 380 6.49 -11.23 8.57
CA ALA A 380 5.61 -10.27 7.89
C ALA A 380 5.42 -10.61 6.41
N HIS A 381 6.53 -10.95 5.71
CA HIS A 381 6.48 -11.40 4.32
C HIS A 381 5.63 -12.67 4.17
N GLY A 382 5.86 -13.68 4.99
CA GLY A 382 5.13 -14.94 4.94
C GLY A 382 3.64 -14.77 5.22
N ARG A 383 3.26 -13.98 6.22
CA ARG A 383 1.85 -13.70 6.54
C ARG A 383 1.14 -12.98 5.40
N ARG A 384 1.81 -12.07 4.69
CA ARG A 384 1.26 -11.42 3.49
C ARG A 384 1.04 -12.41 2.35
N VAL A 385 2.02 -13.25 2.06
CA VAL A 385 1.89 -14.30 1.03
C VAL A 385 0.72 -15.23 1.35
N LEU A 386 0.62 -15.74 2.59
CA LEU A 386 -0.46 -16.62 3.02
C LEU A 386 -1.83 -15.96 2.96
N LYS A 387 -1.93 -14.71 3.38
CA LYS A 387 -3.16 -13.93 3.30
C LYS A 387 -3.75 -14.00 1.88
N TRP A 388 -2.96 -13.64 0.88
CA TRP A 388 -3.42 -13.62 -0.50
C TRP A 388 -3.54 -15.01 -1.12
N ALA A 389 -2.70 -15.95 -0.71
CA ALA A 389 -2.84 -17.34 -1.12
C ALA A 389 -4.18 -17.95 -0.70
N TYR A 390 -4.68 -17.65 0.49
CA TYR A 390 -6.02 -18.10 0.91
C TYR A 390 -7.14 -17.44 0.10
N ALA A 391 -7.02 -16.17 -0.26
CA ALA A 391 -7.95 -15.51 -1.18
C ALA A 391 -7.99 -16.20 -2.55
N TYR A 392 -6.81 -16.54 -3.10
CA TYR A 392 -6.70 -17.31 -4.34
C TYR A 392 -7.34 -18.70 -4.22
N GLY A 393 -7.10 -19.44 -3.12
CA GLY A 393 -7.66 -20.77 -2.87
C GLY A 393 -9.19 -20.82 -2.93
N TYR A 394 -9.86 -19.72 -2.61
CA TYR A 394 -11.32 -19.61 -2.77
C TYR A 394 -11.77 -19.80 -4.21
N TYR A 395 -10.98 -19.36 -5.19
CA TYR A 395 -11.33 -19.40 -6.61
C TYR A 395 -10.93 -20.71 -7.31
N LEU A 396 -10.21 -21.62 -6.64
CA LEU A 396 -9.93 -22.95 -7.17
C LEU A 396 -11.22 -23.77 -7.25
N ASP A 397 -11.52 -24.36 -8.41
CA ASP A 397 -12.70 -25.18 -8.59
C ASP A 397 -12.59 -26.48 -7.76
N PRO A 398 -13.59 -26.80 -6.90
CA PRO A 398 -13.53 -27.96 -6.02
C PRO A 398 -13.45 -29.31 -6.75
N VAL A 399 -13.97 -29.40 -7.95
CA VAL A 399 -14.05 -30.65 -8.73
C VAL A 399 -12.90 -30.71 -9.74
N ARG A 400 -12.80 -29.69 -10.58
CA ARG A 400 -11.79 -29.63 -11.65
C ARG A 400 -10.36 -29.55 -11.10
N ASP A 401 -10.18 -28.77 -10.03
CA ASP A 401 -8.85 -28.50 -9.45
C ASP A 401 -8.59 -29.31 -8.15
N ALA A 402 -9.32 -30.41 -7.92
CA ALA A 402 -9.30 -31.16 -6.65
C ALA A 402 -7.89 -31.60 -6.21
N ALA A 403 -7.09 -32.16 -7.13
CA ALA A 403 -5.71 -32.58 -6.83
C ALA A 403 -4.79 -31.39 -6.54
N LYS A 404 -4.92 -30.32 -7.32
CA LYS A 404 -4.18 -29.06 -7.14
C LYS A 404 -4.52 -28.42 -5.79
N ARG A 405 -5.79 -28.43 -5.43
CA ARG A 405 -6.29 -27.89 -4.17
C ARG A 405 -5.73 -28.67 -2.97
N GLY A 406 -5.69 -30.02 -3.01
CA GLY A 406 -5.11 -30.82 -1.94
C GLY A 406 -3.63 -30.54 -1.70
N LEU A 407 -2.84 -30.42 -2.77
CA LEU A 407 -1.43 -30.02 -2.69
C LEU A 407 -1.30 -28.59 -2.13
N PHE A 408 -2.11 -27.67 -2.63
CA PHE A 408 -2.14 -26.28 -2.21
C PHE A 408 -2.43 -26.10 -0.72
N GLU A 409 -3.50 -26.72 -0.22
CA GLU A 409 -3.85 -26.73 1.20
C GLU A 409 -2.73 -27.29 2.07
N HIS A 410 -2.08 -28.38 1.62
CA HIS A 410 -0.93 -28.97 2.30
C HIS A 410 0.27 -28.02 2.39
N LEU A 411 0.60 -27.32 1.28
CA LEU A 411 1.69 -26.34 1.27
C LEU A 411 1.40 -25.13 2.18
N LEU A 412 0.16 -24.68 2.21
CA LEU A 412 -0.24 -23.57 3.09
C LEU A 412 -0.18 -23.96 4.58
N ASP A 413 -0.57 -25.20 4.93
CA ASP A 413 -0.45 -25.72 6.29
C ASP A 413 1.02 -25.79 6.73
N GLN A 414 1.92 -26.28 5.84
CA GLN A 414 3.35 -26.30 6.14
C GLN A 414 3.93 -24.89 6.28
N ALA A 415 3.50 -23.94 5.45
CA ALA A 415 3.92 -22.55 5.53
C ALA A 415 3.49 -21.90 6.86
N ASN A 416 2.24 -22.11 7.27
CA ASN A 416 1.74 -21.63 8.56
C ASN A 416 2.56 -22.21 9.72
N SER A 417 2.77 -23.54 9.74
CA SER A 417 3.55 -24.20 10.80
C SER A 417 4.97 -23.65 10.93
N ARG A 418 5.63 -23.35 9.80
CA ARG A 418 6.99 -22.76 9.82
C ARG A 418 6.99 -21.33 10.32
N LEU A 419 5.98 -20.54 9.92
CA LEU A 419 5.84 -19.16 10.38
C LEU A 419 5.51 -19.09 11.86
N ASP A 420 4.66 -20.00 12.37
CA ASP A 420 4.35 -20.10 13.80
C ASP A 420 5.61 -20.47 14.60
N GLN A 421 6.39 -21.45 14.15
CA GLN A 421 7.67 -21.83 14.79
C GLN A 421 8.68 -20.69 14.81
N LEU A 422 8.80 -19.94 13.72
CA LEU A 422 9.68 -18.78 13.66
C LEU A 422 9.19 -17.66 14.59
N HIS A 423 7.87 -17.42 14.63
CA HIS A 423 7.27 -16.41 15.49
C HIS A 423 7.45 -16.76 16.96
N ASP A 424 7.16 -18.01 17.35
CA ASP A 424 7.38 -18.48 18.71
C ASP A 424 8.84 -18.34 19.14
N ALA A 425 9.79 -18.69 18.28
CA ALA A 425 11.20 -18.50 18.57
C ALA A 425 11.56 -17.01 18.69
N ALA A 426 11.06 -16.16 17.82
CA ALA A 426 11.38 -14.72 17.83
C ALA A 426 10.73 -13.97 19.00
N GLU A 427 9.54 -14.37 19.46
CA GLU A 427 8.78 -13.68 20.51
C GLU A 427 8.85 -14.38 21.87
N LEU A 428 8.34 -15.63 21.96
CA LEU A 428 8.19 -16.31 23.26
C LEU A 428 9.52 -16.69 23.85
N GLU A 429 10.38 -17.37 23.08
CA GLU A 429 11.71 -17.77 23.59
C GLU A 429 12.58 -16.55 23.90
N ARG A 430 12.47 -15.47 23.13
CA ARG A 430 13.14 -14.21 23.43
C ARG A 430 12.72 -13.67 24.78
N ARG A 431 11.41 -13.63 25.08
CA ARG A 431 10.88 -13.16 26.35
C ARG A 431 11.35 -14.04 27.52
N GLU A 432 11.42 -15.35 27.33
CA GLU A 432 11.92 -16.28 28.33
C GLU A 432 13.41 -16.08 28.64
N ILE A 433 14.26 -15.97 27.61
CA ILE A 433 15.71 -15.83 27.75
C ILE A 433 16.09 -14.48 28.39
N PHE A 434 15.43 -13.40 27.98
CA PHE A 434 15.72 -12.04 28.47
C PHE A 434 14.76 -11.58 29.59
N CYS A 435 14.05 -12.52 30.25
CA CYS A 435 13.28 -12.22 31.43
C CYS A 435 14.20 -11.88 32.60
N SER A 436 13.81 -10.94 33.40
CA SER A 436 14.59 -10.12 34.31
C SER A 436 15.31 -10.82 35.51
N SER A 437 15.37 -12.16 35.56
CA SER A 437 15.90 -12.89 36.72
C SER A 437 17.08 -13.84 36.43
N ALA A 438 17.54 -13.94 35.17
CA ALA A 438 18.63 -14.84 34.82
C ALA A 438 20.01 -14.17 35.04
N GLU A 439 20.96 -14.96 35.58
CA GLU A 439 22.34 -14.51 35.66
C GLU A 439 22.91 -14.25 34.25
N ARG A 440 23.64 -13.12 34.10
CA ARG A 440 24.20 -12.67 32.82
C ARG A 440 24.98 -13.74 32.05
N THR A 441 25.76 -14.55 32.77
CA THR A 441 26.60 -15.61 32.19
C THR A 441 25.74 -16.66 31.48
N ILE A 442 24.63 -17.06 32.10
CA ILE A 442 23.65 -18.01 31.53
C ILE A 442 23.00 -17.41 30.31
N VAL A 443 22.64 -16.12 30.32
CA VAL A 443 22.03 -15.44 29.20
C VAL A 443 22.97 -15.38 28.00
N LEU A 444 24.27 -15.14 28.21
CA LEU A 444 25.28 -15.12 27.12
C LEU A 444 25.48 -16.50 26.47
N ASP A 445 25.51 -17.56 27.27
CA ASP A 445 25.62 -18.93 26.74
C ASP A 445 24.38 -19.33 25.92
N LEU A 446 23.19 -18.95 26.41
CA LEU A 446 21.93 -19.20 25.69
C LEU A 446 21.79 -18.34 24.43
N LEU A 447 22.34 -17.12 24.43
CA LEU A 447 22.20 -16.17 23.32
C LEU A 447 22.78 -16.74 22.00
N SER A 448 23.96 -17.38 22.06
CA SER A 448 24.58 -17.92 20.85
C SER A 448 23.74 -19.04 20.23
N TYR A 449 23.20 -19.91 21.07
CA TYR A 449 22.28 -20.97 20.63
C TYR A 449 20.97 -20.41 20.09
N TYR A 450 20.37 -19.46 20.82
CA TYR A 450 19.15 -18.78 20.41
C TYR A 450 19.31 -18.06 19.06
N GLN A 451 20.40 -17.29 18.90
CA GLN A 451 20.72 -16.62 17.65
C GLN A 451 20.86 -17.58 16.47
N ALA A 452 21.56 -18.69 16.66
CA ALA A 452 21.69 -19.74 15.64
C ALA A 452 20.33 -20.32 15.27
N LYS A 453 19.51 -20.67 16.28
CA LYS A 453 18.16 -21.23 16.09
C LYS A 453 17.25 -20.28 15.30
N VAL A 454 17.16 -18.99 15.69
CA VAL A 454 16.32 -18.02 14.98
C VAL A 454 16.80 -17.80 13.56
N LYS A 455 18.12 -17.71 13.32
CA LYS A 455 18.68 -17.60 11.96
C LYS A 455 18.37 -18.82 11.09
N ASP A 456 18.45 -20.02 11.64
CA ASP A 456 18.13 -21.26 10.92
C ASP A 456 16.64 -21.32 10.55
N HIS A 457 15.75 -21.00 11.51
CA HIS A 457 14.32 -20.93 11.23
C HIS A 457 13.99 -19.84 10.19
N THR A 458 14.62 -18.67 10.28
CA THR A 458 14.45 -17.56 9.31
C THR A 458 14.83 -18.03 7.91
N LYS A 459 16.01 -18.61 7.76
CA LYS A 459 16.52 -19.12 6.46
C LYS A 459 15.64 -20.23 5.88
N ALA A 460 15.25 -21.19 6.72
CA ALA A 460 14.38 -22.29 6.30
C ALA A 460 13.00 -21.79 5.85
N THR A 461 12.44 -20.83 6.59
CA THR A 461 11.16 -20.21 6.25
C THR A 461 11.26 -19.36 4.97
N GLN A 462 12.34 -18.58 4.81
CA GLN A 462 12.61 -17.81 3.60
C GLN A 462 12.70 -18.69 2.35
N GLN A 463 13.43 -19.79 2.45
CA GLN A 463 13.58 -20.72 1.35
C GLN A 463 12.25 -21.40 0.99
N PHE A 464 11.48 -21.82 2.00
CA PHE A 464 10.18 -22.44 1.78
C PHE A 464 9.19 -21.47 1.13
N MET A 465 9.07 -20.23 1.67
CA MET A 465 8.19 -19.20 1.13
C MET A 465 8.60 -18.80 -0.30
N GLY A 466 9.91 -18.69 -0.58
CA GLY A 466 10.41 -18.43 -1.93
C GLY A 466 10.03 -19.52 -2.93
N ASN A 467 10.09 -20.80 -2.52
CA ASN A 467 9.65 -21.91 -3.35
C ASN A 467 8.13 -21.93 -3.54
N LEU A 468 7.37 -21.60 -2.50
CA LEU A 468 5.91 -21.48 -2.58
C LEU A 468 5.51 -20.40 -3.60
N VAL A 469 6.09 -19.20 -3.51
CA VAL A 469 5.84 -18.11 -4.47
C VAL A 469 6.19 -18.53 -5.89
N LYS A 470 7.35 -19.15 -6.10
CA LYS A 470 7.74 -19.67 -7.42
C LYS A 470 6.76 -20.71 -7.96
N ALA A 471 6.26 -21.60 -7.11
CA ALA A 471 5.27 -22.61 -7.52
C ALA A 471 3.97 -21.98 -8.01
N PHE A 472 3.56 -20.84 -7.42
CA PHE A 472 2.42 -20.06 -7.93
C PHE A 472 2.69 -19.43 -9.29
N GLU A 473 3.90 -18.91 -9.52
CA GLU A 473 4.25 -18.16 -10.73
C GLU A 473 4.54 -19.04 -11.93
N THR A 474 5.07 -20.26 -11.69
CA THR A 474 5.50 -21.19 -12.77
C THR A 474 4.43 -22.21 -13.16
N THR A 475 3.44 -22.45 -12.30
CA THR A 475 2.33 -23.32 -12.67
C THR A 475 1.35 -22.47 -13.48
N ASP A 476 0.90 -22.96 -14.66
CA ASP A 476 -0.22 -22.38 -15.42
C ASP A 476 -1.49 -22.36 -14.54
N LEU A 477 -1.55 -21.37 -13.67
CA LEU A 477 -2.72 -21.09 -12.86
C LEU A 477 -3.75 -20.54 -13.84
N PRO A 478 -4.93 -21.15 -13.97
CA PRO A 478 -5.90 -20.74 -14.96
C PRO A 478 -6.20 -19.25 -14.79
N GLU A 479 -5.95 -18.50 -15.87
CA GLU A 479 -6.43 -17.13 -15.99
C GLU A 479 -7.92 -17.11 -15.62
N PHE A 480 -8.28 -16.13 -14.81
CA PHE A 480 -9.67 -15.85 -14.50
C PHE A 480 -10.37 -15.43 -15.79
N LYS A 481 -10.86 -16.39 -16.55
CA LYS A 481 -11.88 -16.08 -17.55
C LYS A 481 -13.13 -15.74 -16.75
N SER A 482 -13.52 -14.47 -16.84
CA SER A 482 -14.76 -13.94 -16.28
C SER A 482 -15.87 -14.99 -16.29
N LEU A 483 -16.31 -15.39 -15.12
CA LEU A 483 -17.59 -16.04 -14.95
C LEU A 483 -18.65 -14.95 -15.16
N ASN A 484 -19.09 -14.78 -16.44
CA ASN A 484 -20.37 -14.16 -16.74
C ASN A 484 -21.48 -15.14 -16.45
#